data_f7ffbb8e401386177006c93b25750bf3
#
_entry.id   f7ffbb8e401386177006c93b25750bf3
#
_cell.length_a   1.000
_cell.length_b   1.000
_cell.length_c   1.000
_cell.angle_alpha   90.00
_cell.angle_beta   90.00
_cell.angle_gamma   90.00
#
_symmetry.space_group_name_H-M   'P 1'
#
loop_
_entity.id
_entity.type
_entity.pdbx_description
1 polymer ?
#
loop_
_entity_poly.entity_id
_entity_poly.type
_entity_poly.pdbx_seq_one_letter_code
_entity_poly.pdbx_strand_id
1 'polypeptide(L)'
;IYGIDEAEREDVSTALRVSPGSAQIKIDIARALTNHLPNTCSALAVGEISAAHANAIAREAVSALNKGLPESVIFEIENRAIAYSEFHTPAQVGNLVRKVIATSTPAEFEESVADAREMRRVSCFNDVDGMSTIVALLPAHEAQVVMNAIESFIIRARKYCAQCEYCWIS
;
A
#
# COMPACT_ATOMS: atom_id res chain seq x y z
N ILE A 1 13.80 13.16 5.86
CA ILE A 1 12.83 14.08 5.25
C ILE A 1 12.53 15.15 6.26
N TYR A 2 12.81 16.42 5.93
CA TYR A 2 12.61 17.57 6.80
C TYR A 2 11.13 17.64 7.22
N GLY A 3 10.88 17.77 8.52
CA GLY A 3 9.53 17.92 9.05
C GLY A 3 8.81 19.07 8.35
N ILE A 4 7.57 18.83 7.96
CA ILE A 4 6.72 19.87 7.37
C ILE A 4 6.27 20.74 8.52
N ASP A 5 6.38 22.06 8.35
CA ASP A 5 5.78 23.01 9.26
C ASP A 5 4.26 22.82 9.28
N GLU A 6 3.67 22.86 10.45
CA GLU A 6 2.24 22.70 10.64
C GLU A 6 1.45 23.73 9.83
N ALA A 7 1.99 24.94 9.72
CA ALA A 7 1.43 26.03 8.92
C ALA A 7 1.38 25.69 7.42
N GLU A 8 2.47 25.16 6.83
CA GLU A 8 2.49 24.73 5.41
C GLU A 8 1.42 23.66 5.12
N ARG A 9 1.25 22.71 6.04
CA ARG A 9 0.25 21.65 5.89
C ARG A 9 -1.18 22.20 5.94
N GLU A 10 -1.44 23.15 6.83
CA GLU A 10 -2.74 23.81 6.96
C GLU A 10 -3.05 24.67 5.73
N ASP A 11 -2.10 25.41 5.22
CA ASP A 11 -2.22 26.19 4.00
C ASP A 11 -2.59 25.31 2.80
N VAL A 12 -1.87 24.22 2.58
CA VAL A 12 -2.17 23.25 1.51
C VAL A 12 -3.53 22.59 1.72
N SER A 13 -3.86 22.21 2.95
CA SER A 13 -5.16 21.63 3.32
C SER A 13 -6.30 22.55 2.93
N THR A 14 -6.17 23.82 3.26
CA THR A 14 -7.18 24.87 2.98
C THR A 14 -7.27 25.16 1.49
N ALA A 15 -6.13 25.36 0.81
CA ALA A 15 -6.08 25.70 -0.61
C ALA A 15 -6.67 24.57 -1.49
N LEU A 16 -6.37 23.32 -1.15
CA LEU A 16 -6.85 22.14 -1.89
C LEU A 16 -8.18 21.58 -1.38
N ARG A 17 -8.71 22.12 -0.28
CA ARG A 17 -9.94 21.63 0.38
C ARG A 17 -9.89 20.14 0.70
N VAL A 18 -8.77 19.68 1.25
CA VAL A 18 -8.53 18.29 1.65
C VAL A 18 -8.24 18.23 3.16
N SER A 19 -8.32 17.03 3.74
CA SER A 19 -7.93 16.87 5.16
C SER A 19 -6.42 17.14 5.36
N PRO A 20 -5.99 17.57 6.57
CA PRO A 20 -4.57 17.77 6.86
C PRO A 20 -3.70 16.53 6.59
N GLY A 21 -4.21 15.32 6.87
CA GLY A 21 -3.52 14.08 6.51
C GLY A 21 -3.37 13.86 5.00
N SER A 22 -4.39 14.23 4.21
CA SER A 22 -4.31 14.17 2.74
C SER A 22 -3.37 15.24 2.18
N ALA A 23 -3.31 16.43 2.80
CA ALA A 23 -2.38 17.48 2.46
C ALA A 23 -0.93 17.01 2.69
N GLN A 24 -0.67 16.40 3.86
CA GLN A 24 0.63 15.83 4.19
C GLN A 24 1.12 14.85 3.11
N ILE A 25 0.28 13.87 2.74
CA ILE A 25 0.62 12.88 1.71
C ILE A 25 0.93 13.56 0.37
N LYS A 26 0.17 14.58 -0.02
CA LYS A 26 0.41 15.31 -1.27
C LYS A 26 1.72 16.09 -1.25
N ILE A 27 2.07 16.70 -0.12
CA ILE A 27 3.34 17.41 0.05
C ILE A 27 4.50 16.42 -0.02
N ASP A 28 4.41 15.28 0.67
CA ASP A 28 5.45 14.25 0.64
C ASP A 28 5.68 13.70 -0.77
N ILE A 29 4.60 13.45 -1.52
CA ILE A 29 4.68 13.05 -2.93
C ILE A 29 5.33 14.13 -3.78
N ALA A 30 4.92 15.39 -3.64
CA ALA A 30 5.48 16.50 -4.42
C ALA A 30 6.98 16.66 -4.14
N ARG A 31 7.39 16.60 -2.88
CA ARG A 31 8.81 16.63 -2.47
C ARG A 31 9.60 15.46 -3.03
N ALA A 32 9.03 14.26 -3.00
CA ALA A 32 9.68 13.09 -3.59
C ALA A 32 9.89 13.25 -5.09
N LEU A 33 8.87 13.70 -5.82
CA LEU A 33 8.95 13.91 -7.26
C LEU A 33 10.00 14.98 -7.62
N THR A 34 10.05 16.10 -6.89
CA THR A 34 10.96 17.21 -7.21
C THR A 34 12.40 16.96 -6.79
N ASN A 35 12.62 16.27 -5.66
CA ASN A 35 13.95 16.15 -5.09
C ASN A 35 14.64 14.81 -5.37
N HIS A 36 13.85 13.74 -5.60
CA HIS A 36 14.39 12.38 -5.65
C HIS A 36 13.97 11.58 -6.89
N LEU A 37 12.94 12.03 -7.61
CA LEU A 37 12.38 11.30 -8.76
C LEU A 37 12.29 12.22 -10.00
N PRO A 38 13.43 12.77 -10.47
CA PRO A 38 13.43 13.76 -11.54
C PRO A 38 12.90 13.21 -12.88
N ASN A 39 13.16 11.94 -13.20
CA ASN A 39 12.67 11.32 -14.43
C ASN A 39 11.16 11.13 -14.39
N THR A 40 10.62 10.70 -13.25
CA THR A 40 9.17 10.57 -13.03
C THR A 40 8.47 11.93 -13.09
N CYS A 41 9.08 12.95 -12.51
CA CYS A 41 8.59 14.33 -12.58
C CYS A 41 8.57 14.83 -14.03
N SER A 42 9.62 14.58 -14.79
CA SER A 42 9.72 14.97 -16.21
C SER A 42 8.71 14.21 -17.07
N ALA A 43 8.57 12.90 -16.90
CA ALA A 43 7.59 12.09 -17.63
C ALA A 43 6.15 12.53 -17.35
N LEU A 44 5.86 12.92 -16.10
CA LEU A 44 4.57 13.52 -15.74
C LEU A 44 4.37 14.88 -16.42
N ALA A 45 5.38 15.75 -16.44
CA ALA A 45 5.28 17.08 -17.01
C ALA A 45 5.02 17.07 -18.53
N VAL A 46 5.59 16.09 -19.25
CA VAL A 46 5.36 15.92 -20.70
C VAL A 46 4.13 15.07 -21.03
N GLY A 47 3.45 14.52 -20.00
CA GLY A 47 2.25 13.70 -20.19
C GLY A 47 2.52 12.26 -20.63
N GLU A 48 3.74 11.76 -20.53
CA GLU A 48 4.12 10.40 -20.82
C GLU A 48 3.47 9.41 -19.84
N ILE A 49 3.37 9.84 -18.56
CA ILE A 49 2.66 9.09 -17.52
C ILE A 49 1.55 9.94 -16.90
N SER A 50 0.50 9.30 -16.39
CA SER A 50 -0.58 10.01 -15.68
C SER A 50 -0.16 10.40 -14.26
N ALA A 51 -0.84 11.39 -13.68
CA ALA A 51 -0.67 11.76 -12.27
C ALA A 51 -0.89 10.57 -11.31
N ALA A 52 -1.78 9.64 -11.65
CA ALA A 52 -2.02 8.44 -10.87
C ALA A 52 -0.79 7.49 -10.87
N HIS A 53 -0.09 7.37 -12.02
CA HIS A 53 1.16 6.61 -12.11
C HIS A 53 2.28 7.27 -11.32
N ALA A 54 2.49 8.59 -11.50
CA ALA A 54 3.49 9.34 -10.74
C ALA A 54 3.27 9.23 -9.22
N ASN A 55 2.01 9.34 -8.78
CA ASN A 55 1.65 9.15 -7.37
C ASN A 55 1.96 7.73 -6.88
N ALA A 56 1.68 6.69 -7.68
CA ALA A 56 1.98 5.31 -7.30
C ALA A 56 3.50 5.08 -7.17
N ILE A 57 4.29 5.58 -8.11
CA ILE A 57 5.76 5.50 -8.06
C ILE A 57 6.29 6.23 -6.83
N ALA A 58 5.88 7.48 -6.62
CA ALA A 58 6.37 8.32 -5.53
C ALA A 58 6.01 7.75 -4.15
N ARG A 59 4.80 7.23 -3.95
CA ARG A 59 4.38 6.63 -2.68
C ARG A 59 5.23 5.43 -2.28
N GLU A 60 5.53 4.56 -3.23
CA GLU A 60 6.37 3.39 -2.96
C GLU A 60 7.84 3.80 -2.79
N ALA A 61 8.33 4.77 -3.58
CA ALA A 61 9.69 5.27 -3.50
C ALA A 61 9.97 6.04 -2.20
N VAL A 62 9.02 6.83 -1.66
CA VAL A 62 9.19 7.54 -0.38
C VAL A 62 9.54 6.57 0.75
N SER A 63 8.89 5.41 0.81
CA SER A 63 9.21 4.39 1.80
C SER A 63 10.66 3.90 1.69
N ALA A 64 11.14 3.75 0.47
CA ALA A 64 12.50 3.30 0.17
C ALA A 64 13.55 4.40 0.44
N LEU A 65 13.25 5.63 0.06
CA LEU A 65 14.10 6.80 0.33
C LEU A 65 14.32 7.01 1.82
N ASN A 66 13.29 6.80 2.63
CA ASN A 66 13.39 6.89 4.10
C ASN A 66 14.31 5.81 4.69
N LYS A 67 14.52 4.71 3.99
CA LYS A 67 15.43 3.62 4.35
C LYS A 67 16.84 3.80 3.80
N GLY A 68 17.13 4.92 3.11
CA GLY A 68 18.47 5.26 2.62
C GLY A 68 18.89 4.50 1.36
N LEU A 69 17.95 4.16 0.44
CA LEU A 69 18.30 3.54 -0.81
C LEU A 69 19.32 4.37 -1.61
N PRO A 70 20.32 3.73 -2.26
CA PRO A 70 21.25 4.41 -3.16
C PRO A 70 20.52 5.07 -4.34
N GLU A 71 20.98 6.24 -4.79
CA GLU A 71 20.42 6.95 -5.95
C GLU A 71 20.41 6.10 -7.23
N SER A 72 21.40 5.23 -7.40
CA SER A 72 21.46 4.30 -8.54
C SER A 72 20.26 3.34 -8.60
N VAL A 73 19.79 2.88 -7.44
CA VAL A 73 18.61 2.02 -7.34
C VAL A 73 17.34 2.81 -7.62
N ILE A 74 17.28 4.04 -7.14
CA ILE A 74 16.14 4.94 -7.42
C ILE A 74 16.03 5.22 -8.91
N PHE A 75 17.14 5.50 -9.57
CA PHE A 75 17.19 5.69 -11.02
C PHE A 75 16.70 4.44 -11.80
N GLU A 76 17.10 3.25 -11.36
CA GLU A 76 16.60 2.00 -11.95
C GLU A 76 15.08 1.84 -11.74
N ILE A 77 14.58 2.15 -10.54
CA ILE A 77 13.16 2.12 -10.22
C ILE A 77 12.37 3.04 -11.16
N GLU A 78 12.82 4.30 -11.33
CA GLU A 78 12.16 5.27 -12.19
C GLU A 78 12.06 4.77 -13.63
N ASN A 79 13.19 4.39 -14.23
CA ASN A 79 13.23 3.96 -15.61
C ASN A 79 12.33 2.74 -15.88
N ARG A 80 12.36 1.75 -14.99
CA ARG A 80 11.51 0.57 -15.12
C ARG A 80 10.03 0.88 -14.91
N ALA A 81 9.71 1.75 -13.95
CA ALA A 81 8.35 2.11 -13.65
C ALA A 81 7.71 2.97 -14.75
N ILE A 82 8.46 3.92 -15.32
CA ILE A 82 7.99 4.76 -16.42
C ILE A 82 7.71 3.89 -17.65
N ALA A 83 8.66 3.07 -18.08
CA ALA A 83 8.47 2.16 -19.22
C ALA A 83 7.29 1.19 -19.01
N TYR A 84 7.09 0.70 -17.79
CA TYR A 84 5.99 -0.21 -17.46
C TYR A 84 4.63 0.51 -17.44
N SER A 85 4.61 1.80 -17.16
CA SER A 85 3.39 2.62 -17.08
C SER A 85 2.65 2.75 -18.41
N GLU A 86 3.32 2.52 -19.53
CA GLU A 86 2.75 2.65 -20.89
C GLU A 86 1.55 1.71 -21.09
N PHE A 87 1.64 0.48 -20.53
CA PHE A 87 0.62 -0.56 -20.74
C PHE A 87 -0.04 -1.08 -19.45
N HIS A 88 0.28 -0.50 -18.30
CA HIS A 88 -0.15 -1.04 -17.02
C HIS A 88 -0.83 0.01 -16.13
N THR A 89 -1.72 -0.46 -15.28
CA THR A 89 -2.42 0.41 -14.33
C THR A 89 -1.50 0.94 -13.22
N PRO A 90 -1.82 2.08 -12.59
CA PRO A 90 -1.05 2.62 -11.47
C PRO A 90 -0.80 1.63 -10.33
N ALA A 91 -1.78 0.76 -10.03
CA ALA A 91 -1.64 -0.28 -9.02
C ALA A 91 -0.59 -1.34 -9.41
N GLN A 92 -0.55 -1.75 -10.68
CA GLN A 92 0.46 -2.68 -11.19
C GLN A 92 1.85 -2.06 -11.17
N VAL A 93 1.96 -0.76 -11.52
CA VAL A 93 3.22 -0.01 -11.45
C VAL A 93 3.71 0.07 -10.00
N GLY A 94 2.86 0.39 -9.04
CA GLY A 94 3.21 0.38 -7.62
C GLY A 94 3.70 -1.00 -7.14
N ASN A 95 3.07 -2.08 -7.61
CA ASN A 95 3.52 -3.44 -7.29
C ASN A 95 4.90 -3.76 -7.89
N LEU A 96 5.18 -3.28 -9.13
CA LEU A 96 6.51 -3.41 -9.74
C LEU A 96 7.55 -2.68 -8.91
N VAL A 97 7.29 -1.42 -8.54
CA VAL A 97 8.22 -0.60 -7.72
C VAL A 97 8.54 -1.31 -6.41
N ARG A 98 7.54 -1.79 -5.68
CA ARG A 98 7.75 -2.57 -4.44
C ARG A 98 8.61 -3.80 -4.66
N LYS A 99 8.39 -4.52 -5.76
CA LYS A 99 9.17 -5.71 -6.10
C LYS A 99 10.63 -5.36 -6.39
N VAL A 100 10.88 -4.27 -7.13
CA VAL A 100 12.25 -3.81 -7.41
C VAL A 100 12.96 -3.40 -6.13
N ILE A 101 12.31 -2.63 -5.25
CA ILE A 101 12.85 -2.25 -3.93
C ILE A 101 13.22 -3.50 -3.12
N ALA A 102 12.31 -4.45 -3.00
CA ALA A 102 12.54 -5.69 -2.23
C ALA A 102 13.71 -6.53 -2.77
N THR A 103 13.92 -6.53 -4.09
CA THR A 103 15.05 -7.26 -4.71
C THR A 103 16.38 -6.51 -4.60
N SER A 104 16.34 -5.19 -4.47
CA SER A 104 17.56 -4.36 -4.38
C SER A 104 18.11 -4.28 -2.94
N THR A 105 17.30 -4.55 -1.93
CA THR A 105 17.67 -4.50 -0.50
C THR A 105 17.20 -5.77 0.24
N PRO A 106 17.72 -6.94 -0.11
CA PRO A 106 17.22 -8.20 0.46
C PRO A 106 17.42 -8.28 2.00
N ALA A 107 18.52 -7.78 2.55
CA ALA A 107 18.78 -7.82 3.99
C ALA A 107 17.80 -6.93 4.78
N GLU A 108 17.56 -5.71 4.33
CA GLU A 108 16.58 -4.80 4.96
C GLU A 108 15.14 -5.30 4.79
N PHE A 109 14.86 -5.98 3.67
CA PHE A 109 13.58 -6.60 3.45
C PHE A 109 13.33 -7.77 4.41
N GLU A 110 14.34 -8.61 4.66
CA GLU A 110 14.26 -9.71 5.63
C GLU A 110 14.06 -9.19 7.05
N GLU A 111 14.74 -8.13 7.46
CA GLU A 111 14.53 -7.47 8.76
C GLU A 111 13.12 -6.91 8.88
N SER A 112 12.64 -6.19 7.85
CA SER A 112 11.27 -5.67 7.82
C SER A 112 10.21 -6.78 7.86
N VAL A 113 10.47 -7.93 7.27
CA VAL A 113 9.59 -9.11 7.33
C VAL A 113 9.63 -9.74 8.72
N ALA A 114 10.79 -9.76 9.37
CA ALA A 114 10.92 -10.26 10.75
C ALA A 114 10.13 -9.37 11.72
N ASP A 115 10.30 -8.04 11.64
CA ASP A 115 9.54 -7.07 12.44
C ASP A 115 8.02 -7.19 12.21
N ALA A 116 7.61 -7.33 10.95
CA ALA A 116 6.19 -7.52 10.62
C ALA A 116 5.62 -8.83 11.19
N ARG A 117 6.46 -9.88 11.32
CA ARG A 117 6.07 -11.13 11.97
C ARG A 117 5.87 -10.98 13.48
N GLU A 118 6.63 -10.12 14.13
CA GLU A 118 6.45 -9.82 15.57
C GLU A 118 5.16 -9.03 15.82
N MET A 119 4.70 -8.26 14.85
CA MET A 119 3.44 -7.51 14.92
C MET A 119 2.19 -8.36 14.68
N ARG A 120 2.32 -9.70 14.56
CA ARG A 120 1.17 -10.60 14.40
C ARG A 120 0.17 -10.39 15.54
N ARG A 121 -1.07 -10.19 15.17
CA ARG A 121 -2.16 -10.08 16.14
C ARG A 121 -3.47 -10.52 15.53
N VAL A 122 -4.33 -11.04 16.40
CA VAL A 122 -5.73 -11.30 16.08
C VAL A 122 -6.55 -10.53 17.10
N SER A 123 -7.51 -9.77 16.64
CA SER A 123 -8.44 -9.01 17.48
C SER A 123 -9.87 -9.39 17.08
N CYS A 124 -10.74 -9.51 18.06
CA CYS A 124 -12.15 -9.76 17.86
C CYS A 124 -12.92 -8.64 18.55
N PHE A 125 -13.82 -8.01 17.82
CA PHE A 125 -14.67 -6.96 18.29
C PHE A 125 -16.12 -7.41 18.20
N ASN A 126 -16.84 -7.33 19.30
CA ASN A 126 -18.28 -7.58 19.28
C ASN A 126 -18.99 -6.40 18.63
N ASP A 127 -19.80 -6.71 17.65
CA ASP A 127 -20.64 -5.76 16.95
C ASP A 127 -22.08 -5.85 17.45
N VAL A 128 -22.95 -4.99 16.95
CA VAL A 128 -24.37 -5.06 17.23
C VAL A 128 -25.00 -6.31 16.59
N ASP A 129 -26.18 -6.70 17.07
CA ASP A 129 -26.97 -7.81 16.51
C ASP A 129 -26.30 -9.22 16.58
N GLY A 130 -25.44 -9.42 17.58
CA GLY A 130 -24.79 -10.71 17.81
C GLY A 130 -23.70 -11.05 16.78
N MET A 131 -23.28 -10.07 15.99
CA MET A 131 -22.16 -10.19 15.06
C MET A 131 -20.83 -9.88 15.75
N SER A 132 -19.73 -10.34 15.18
CA SER A 132 -18.39 -10.01 15.62
C SER A 132 -17.48 -9.84 14.42
N THR A 133 -16.63 -8.80 14.47
CA THR A 133 -15.60 -8.56 13.48
C THR A 133 -14.27 -9.12 13.95
N ILE A 134 -13.64 -9.96 13.15
CA ILE A 134 -12.30 -10.50 13.41
C ILE A 134 -11.32 -9.79 12.48
N VAL A 135 -10.30 -9.19 13.06
CA VAL A 135 -9.17 -8.57 12.34
C VAL A 135 -7.91 -9.34 12.67
N ALA A 136 -7.29 -9.93 11.66
CA ALA A 136 -6.04 -10.65 11.79
C ALA A 136 -4.94 -9.98 10.96
N LEU A 137 -3.82 -9.64 11.60
CA LEU A 137 -2.58 -9.21 10.95
C LEU A 137 -1.63 -10.39 10.99
N LEU A 138 -1.39 -10.99 9.82
CA LEU A 138 -0.62 -12.23 9.64
C LEU A 138 0.29 -12.12 8.42
N PRO A 139 1.40 -12.87 8.36
CA PRO A 139 2.15 -13.06 7.13
C PRO A 139 1.24 -13.55 6.00
N ALA A 140 1.50 -13.12 4.76
CA ALA A 140 0.59 -13.34 3.63
C ALA A 140 0.25 -14.83 3.41
N HIS A 141 1.22 -15.73 3.58
CA HIS A 141 1.01 -17.17 3.45
C HIS A 141 0.12 -17.76 4.58
N GLU A 142 0.29 -17.26 5.81
CA GLU A 142 -0.55 -17.68 6.95
C GLU A 142 -1.97 -17.14 6.80
N ALA A 143 -2.10 -15.87 6.35
CA ALA A 143 -3.40 -15.27 6.08
C ALA A 143 -4.18 -16.06 5.01
N GLN A 144 -3.51 -16.53 3.95
CA GLN A 144 -4.13 -17.34 2.90
C GLN A 144 -4.61 -18.71 3.47
N VAL A 145 -3.84 -19.34 4.33
CA VAL A 145 -4.24 -20.60 4.99
C VAL A 145 -5.50 -20.40 5.85
N VAL A 146 -5.52 -19.30 6.64
CA VAL A 146 -6.67 -18.96 7.48
C VAL A 146 -7.90 -18.67 6.61
N MET A 147 -7.77 -17.89 5.54
CA MET A 147 -8.87 -17.57 4.62
C MET A 147 -9.44 -18.86 3.98
N ASN A 148 -8.60 -19.75 3.49
CA ASN A 148 -9.03 -21.02 2.92
C ASN A 148 -9.77 -21.91 3.94
N ALA A 149 -9.34 -21.89 5.20
CA ALA A 149 -10.00 -22.62 6.28
C ALA A 149 -11.40 -22.03 6.57
N ILE A 150 -11.51 -20.70 6.65
CA ILE A 150 -12.78 -19.99 6.86
C ILE A 150 -13.75 -20.27 5.70
N GLU A 151 -13.31 -20.15 4.46
CA GLU A 151 -14.12 -20.45 3.28
C GLU A 151 -14.61 -21.89 3.27
N SER A 152 -13.74 -22.83 3.60
CA SER A 152 -14.10 -24.25 3.71
C SER A 152 -15.14 -24.49 4.80
N PHE A 153 -15.03 -23.79 5.92
CA PHE A 153 -16.02 -23.85 7.01
C PHE A 153 -17.37 -23.28 6.57
N ILE A 154 -17.40 -22.13 5.91
CA ILE A 154 -18.62 -21.50 5.40
C ILE A 154 -19.34 -22.43 4.41
N ILE A 155 -18.59 -23.05 3.49
CA ILE A 155 -19.15 -23.97 2.50
C ILE A 155 -19.81 -25.18 3.19
N ARG A 156 -19.14 -25.73 4.22
CA ARG A 156 -19.70 -26.85 5.00
C ARG A 156 -20.94 -26.41 5.77
N ALA A 157 -20.87 -25.27 6.47
CA ALA A 157 -21.99 -24.75 7.23
C ALA A 157 -23.23 -24.53 6.34
N ARG A 158 -23.05 -23.96 5.15
CA ARG A 158 -24.13 -23.78 4.17
C ARG A 158 -24.74 -25.12 3.71
N LYS A 159 -23.93 -26.15 3.51
CA LYS A 159 -24.45 -27.50 3.15
C LYS A 159 -25.29 -28.10 4.26
N TYR A 160 -24.88 -27.94 5.51
CA TYR A 160 -25.66 -28.42 6.67
C TYR A 160 -26.95 -27.60 6.86
N CYS A 161 -26.90 -26.27 6.67
CA CYS A 161 -28.09 -25.43 6.74
C CYS A 161 -29.11 -25.70 5.63
N ALA A 162 -28.67 -26.06 4.42
CA ALA A 162 -29.57 -26.42 3.32
C ALA A 162 -30.36 -27.73 3.59
N GLN A 163 -29.93 -28.53 4.58
CA GLN A 163 -30.64 -29.73 5.02
C GLN A 163 -31.50 -29.52 6.28
N CYS A 164 -31.48 -28.32 6.84
CA CYS A 164 -32.18 -27.99 8.08
C CYS A 164 -33.38 -27.09 7.77
N GLU A 165 -34.59 -27.58 7.93
CA GLU A 165 -35.85 -26.82 7.69
C GLU A 165 -36.03 -25.58 8.58
N TYR A 166 -35.09 -25.31 9.49
CA TYR A 166 -35.14 -24.22 10.48
C TYR A 166 -34.04 -23.16 10.33
N CYS A 167 -33.16 -23.25 9.34
CA CYS A 167 -32.12 -22.22 9.13
C CYS A 167 -32.59 -21.11 8.19
N TRP A 168 -33.17 -20.08 8.75
CA TRP A 168 -33.39 -18.79 8.08
C TRP A 168 -32.09 -17.96 8.15
N ILE A 169 -31.18 -18.18 7.21
CA ILE A 169 -30.09 -17.26 6.94
C ILE A 169 -30.37 -16.69 5.54
N SER A 170 -31.04 -15.54 5.53
CA SER A 170 -31.20 -14.68 4.37
C SER A 170 -29.94 -13.87 4.20
#